data_1536892c173b82e16fbee46519f6f5dd
#
_entry.id   1536892c173b82e16fbee46519f6f5dd
#
_cell.length_a   1.000
_cell.length_b   1.000
_cell.length_c   1.000
_cell.angle_alpha   90.00
_cell.angle_beta   90.00
_cell.angle_gamma   90.00
#
_symmetry.space_group_name_H-M   'P 1'
#
loop_
_entity.id
_entity.type
_entity.pdbx_description
1 polymer ?
#
loop_
_entity_poly.entity_id
_entity_poly.type
_entity_poly.pdbx_seq_one_letter_code
_entity_poly.pdbx_strand_id
1 'polypeptide(L)'
;MELGTIILTGATGSKAAGRRLPDASATGHSHASQNNHPVALWDVLGKSVLQRKVEQLRHAGAQLISIASSQVGGSLEEYAEQWEKAFFDLVRSGAERVLIVSAGIYSEVDIDDFVRFHLAGGSQVSNVLDDEGPLGISLIEAKCADRDLCSFRNRLAAFSSCSSSYEFKGYCNRLTGPSDYRTLVRDALWGRCQLKPDGREVYPRVWCADGARVSASAQIFGPAYVGSRARVRAGTLIAPGTAIEQRAEVDCGTVVENSSILPRTYLGPGLHVSQSIVSGSRLVHLGRNLDVELAATGLLGRTGPGTSLRVLEGLSSLLGSFGNGSSVGASTSSRSPASVDWARSNGFFD
;
A
#
# COMPACT_ATOMS: atom_id res chain seq x y z
N MET A 1 3.95 32.31 6.39
CA MET A 1 2.95 31.58 7.20
C MET A 1 3.43 30.14 7.26
N GLU A 2 4.02 29.71 8.39
CA GLU A 2 4.65 28.39 8.47
C GLU A 2 3.63 27.36 8.95
N LEU A 3 3.30 26.42 8.07
CA LEU A 3 2.45 25.27 8.36
C LEU A 3 3.34 24.07 8.75
N GLY A 4 3.29 23.69 10.03
CA GLY A 4 3.89 22.43 10.50
C GLY A 4 2.95 21.25 10.21
N THR A 5 3.50 20.08 9.95
CA THR A 5 2.68 18.88 9.70
C THR A 5 3.19 17.69 10.48
N ILE A 6 2.28 16.94 11.09
CA ILE A 6 2.55 15.67 11.77
C ILE A 6 1.79 14.57 11.05
N ILE A 7 2.51 13.54 10.59
CA ILE A 7 1.89 12.36 10.00
C ILE A 7 1.89 11.22 11.04
N LEU A 8 0.70 10.74 11.36
CA LEU A 8 0.49 9.65 12.29
C LEU A 8 0.44 8.30 11.53
N THR A 9 1.37 7.40 11.82
CA THR A 9 1.47 6.07 11.17
C THR A 9 1.08 4.92 12.10
N GLY A 10 0.31 5.17 13.13
CA GLY A 10 -0.19 4.15 14.04
C GLY A 10 -1.41 3.40 13.50
N ALA A 11 -1.61 2.16 13.95
CA ALA A 11 -2.87 1.47 13.76
C ALA A 11 -3.96 2.24 14.52
N THR A 12 -4.80 2.97 13.82
CA THR A 12 -6.07 3.43 14.37
C THR A 12 -6.91 2.18 14.59
N GLY A 13 -6.78 1.58 15.77
CA GLY A 13 -7.64 0.49 16.20
C GLY A 13 -9.05 1.04 16.31
N SER A 14 -9.80 1.01 15.22
CA SER A 14 -11.24 1.04 15.28
C SER A 14 -11.66 -0.16 16.11
N LYS A 15 -11.97 0.06 17.40
CA LYS A 15 -12.84 -0.84 18.16
C LYS A 15 -14.20 -0.76 17.50
N ALA A 16 -14.39 -1.50 16.40
CA ALA A 16 -15.70 -1.84 15.92
C ALA A 16 -16.40 -2.56 17.06
N ALA A 17 -17.44 -1.93 17.56
CA ALA A 17 -18.29 -2.41 18.62
C ALA A 17 -18.76 -3.85 18.35
N GLY A 18 -18.51 -4.74 19.32
CA GLY A 18 -19.28 -5.89 19.68
C GLY A 18 -19.91 -6.74 18.57
N ARG A 19 -19.20 -7.79 18.13
CA ARG A 19 -19.80 -9.11 17.89
C ARG A 19 -18.83 -10.16 18.40
N ARG A 20 -19.14 -10.71 19.57
CA ARG A 20 -18.59 -11.97 20.04
C ARG A 20 -18.99 -13.04 19.02
N LEU A 21 -17.99 -13.69 18.40
CA LEU A 21 -18.15 -14.99 17.77
C LEU A 21 -17.89 -16.06 18.81
N PRO A 22 -18.59 -17.20 18.76
CA PRO A 22 -18.50 -18.24 19.78
C PRO A 22 -17.18 -18.99 19.72
N ASP A 23 -16.75 -19.45 20.90
CA ASP A 23 -15.59 -20.30 21.16
C ASP A 23 -15.48 -21.47 20.19
N ALA A 24 -14.35 -21.55 19.50
CA ALA A 24 -13.83 -22.82 19.00
C ALA A 24 -12.42 -22.96 19.54
N SER A 25 -12.29 -23.78 20.57
CA SER A 25 -11.04 -24.27 21.11
C SER A 25 -10.24 -25.01 20.06
N ALA A 26 -9.18 -24.36 19.55
CA ALA A 26 -8.13 -25.02 18.77
C ALA A 26 -6.79 -24.51 19.27
N THR A 27 -6.11 -25.34 20.03
CA THR A 27 -4.69 -25.25 20.38
C THR A 27 -3.85 -25.26 19.10
N GLY A 28 -3.42 -24.10 18.66
CA GLY A 28 -2.47 -23.93 17.57
C GLY A 28 -1.47 -22.86 17.95
N HIS A 29 -0.21 -23.22 18.07
CA HIS A 29 0.91 -22.35 18.39
C HIS A 29 0.96 -21.20 17.36
N SER A 30 0.55 -20.00 17.74
CA SER A 30 0.69 -18.80 16.94
C SER A 30 2.14 -18.37 16.98
N HIS A 31 2.91 -18.79 15.96
CA HIS A 31 4.13 -18.07 15.60
C HIS A 31 3.71 -16.67 15.13
N ALA A 32 3.92 -15.67 15.96
CA ALA A 32 3.73 -14.27 15.62
C ALA A 32 4.60 -13.95 14.40
N SER A 33 3.98 -13.89 13.23
CA SER A 33 4.64 -13.51 11.99
C SER A 33 5.12 -12.07 12.09
N GLN A 34 6.44 -11.85 12.00
CA GLN A 34 7.13 -10.57 12.14
C GLN A 34 6.84 -9.57 10.99
N ASN A 35 5.83 -9.79 10.17
CA ASN A 35 5.53 -8.95 8.99
C ASN A 35 4.19 -8.21 9.10
N ASN A 36 3.73 -7.87 10.29
CA ASN A 36 2.47 -7.15 10.49
C ASN A 36 2.64 -5.63 10.31
N HIS A 37 3.24 -5.20 9.18
CA HIS A 37 3.30 -3.79 8.86
C HIS A 37 1.89 -3.25 8.59
N PRO A 38 1.54 -2.07 9.11
CA PRO A 38 0.27 -1.41 8.81
C PRO A 38 0.04 -1.32 7.29
N VAL A 39 -1.19 -1.55 6.85
CA VAL A 39 -1.58 -1.51 5.42
C VAL A 39 -1.19 -0.17 4.77
N ALA A 40 -1.20 0.91 5.54
CA ALA A 40 -0.78 2.24 5.10
C ALA A 40 0.69 2.33 4.63
N LEU A 41 1.53 1.37 5.03
CA LEU A 41 2.94 1.29 4.60
C LEU A 41 3.14 0.39 3.38
N TRP A 42 2.10 -0.29 2.90
CA TRP A 42 2.20 -1.09 1.69
C TRP A 42 2.27 -0.19 0.46
N ASP A 43 3.03 -0.61 -0.54
CA ASP A 43 3.08 0.11 -1.81
C ASP A 43 1.75 -0.03 -2.55
N VAL A 44 1.30 1.08 -3.08
CA VAL A 44 0.13 1.20 -3.95
C VAL A 44 0.61 1.77 -5.27
N LEU A 45 0.79 0.91 -6.26
CA LEU A 45 1.24 1.28 -7.61
C LEU A 45 2.55 2.08 -7.58
N GLY A 46 3.56 1.53 -6.88
CA GLY A 46 4.94 2.00 -6.85
C GLY A 46 5.35 2.85 -5.66
N LYS A 47 4.41 3.44 -4.93
CA LYS A 47 4.69 4.26 -3.74
C LYS A 47 3.74 3.92 -2.60
N SER A 48 4.22 3.94 -1.36
CA SER A 48 3.34 3.76 -0.21
C SER A 48 2.37 4.94 -0.04
N VAL A 49 1.25 4.70 0.66
CA VAL A 49 0.30 5.77 1.00
C VAL A 49 0.98 6.88 1.78
N LEU A 50 1.88 6.51 2.70
CA LEU A 50 2.69 7.47 3.46
C LEU A 50 3.54 8.36 2.54
N GLN A 51 4.25 7.77 1.57
CA GLN A 51 5.06 8.55 0.61
C GLN A 51 4.20 9.53 -0.19
N ARG A 52 3.04 9.09 -0.66
CA ARG A 52 2.10 9.95 -1.41
C ARG A 52 1.55 11.08 -0.55
N LYS A 53 1.26 10.81 0.73
CA LYS A 53 0.85 11.86 1.68
C LYS A 53 1.96 12.89 1.90
N VAL A 54 3.20 12.46 2.08
CA VAL A 54 4.35 13.37 2.20
C VAL A 54 4.49 14.24 0.96
N GLU A 55 4.36 13.66 -0.25
CA GLU A 55 4.41 14.41 -1.50
C GLU A 55 3.25 15.42 -1.61
N GLN A 56 2.02 15.01 -1.29
CA GLN A 56 0.85 15.89 -1.27
C GLN A 56 1.04 17.08 -0.33
N LEU A 57 1.50 16.83 0.89
CA LEU A 57 1.75 17.87 1.89
C LEU A 57 2.86 18.83 1.49
N ARG A 58 3.92 18.33 0.86
CA ARG A 58 4.98 19.20 0.31
C ARG A 58 4.48 20.08 -0.81
N HIS A 59 3.62 19.58 -1.69
CA HIS A 59 2.99 20.40 -2.74
C HIS A 59 2.06 21.47 -2.16
N ALA A 60 1.37 21.17 -1.05
CA ALA A 60 0.57 22.16 -0.30
C ALA A 60 1.42 23.12 0.58
N GLY A 61 2.74 23.16 0.38
CA GLY A 61 3.62 24.12 1.05
C GLY A 61 4.05 23.76 2.47
N ALA A 62 3.81 22.54 2.96
CA ALA A 62 4.28 22.09 4.26
C ALA A 62 5.81 21.93 4.25
N GLN A 63 6.51 22.80 4.98
CA GLN A 63 7.99 22.80 5.06
C GLN A 63 8.50 21.90 6.18
N LEU A 64 7.79 21.85 7.31
CA LEU A 64 8.15 21.09 8.49
C LEU A 64 7.23 19.86 8.60
N ILE A 65 7.76 18.68 8.30
CA ILE A 65 7.00 17.42 8.37
C ILE A 65 7.66 16.51 9.42
N SER A 66 6.93 16.15 10.45
CA SER A 66 7.30 15.17 11.46
C SER A 66 6.48 13.89 11.29
N ILE A 67 7.07 12.73 11.50
CA ILE A 67 6.37 11.44 11.42
C ILE A 67 6.37 10.82 12.83
N ALA A 68 5.18 10.66 13.40
CA ALA A 68 5.00 9.92 14.63
C ALA A 68 4.49 8.50 14.31
N SER A 69 5.25 7.49 14.74
CA SER A 69 4.93 6.09 14.50
C SER A 69 4.69 5.35 15.81
N SER A 70 3.57 4.61 15.92
CA SER A 70 3.47 3.62 16.98
C SER A 70 4.35 2.43 16.64
N GLN A 71 5.20 2.02 17.58
CA GLN A 71 5.89 0.74 17.44
C GLN A 71 4.87 -0.40 17.61
N VAL A 72 5.09 -1.50 16.90
CA VAL A 72 4.29 -2.71 17.06
C VAL A 72 4.40 -3.18 18.51
N GLY A 73 3.29 -3.08 19.28
CA GLY A 73 3.28 -3.42 20.71
C GLY A 73 3.46 -2.23 21.66
N GLY A 74 3.66 -1.01 21.17
CA GLY A 74 3.69 0.21 22.02
C GLY A 74 2.31 0.55 22.59
N SER A 75 2.29 1.18 23.77
CA SER A 75 1.06 1.64 24.40
C SER A 75 0.46 2.84 23.66
N LEU A 76 -0.85 3.05 23.80
CA LEU A 76 -1.51 4.27 23.30
C LEU A 76 -0.95 5.54 23.94
N GLU A 77 -0.45 5.43 25.17
CA GLU A 77 0.15 6.53 25.91
C GLU A 77 1.48 6.94 25.28
N GLU A 78 2.37 5.99 24.98
CA GLU A 78 3.63 6.25 24.29
C GLU A 78 3.41 6.90 22.91
N TYR A 79 2.38 6.46 22.21
CA TYR A 79 2.01 7.05 20.92
C TYR A 79 1.51 8.49 21.08
N ALA A 80 0.67 8.75 22.10
CA ALA A 80 0.21 10.08 22.42
C ALA A 80 1.37 11.03 22.76
N GLU A 81 2.33 10.58 23.55
CA GLU A 81 3.50 11.36 23.90
C GLU A 81 4.40 11.72 22.70
N GLN A 82 4.53 10.81 21.74
CA GLN A 82 5.33 11.07 20.53
C GLN A 82 4.74 12.17 19.65
N TRP A 83 3.45 12.13 19.38
CA TRP A 83 2.86 13.17 18.54
C TRP A 83 2.75 14.51 19.28
N GLU A 84 2.51 14.53 20.59
CA GLU A 84 2.53 15.74 21.42
C GLU A 84 3.91 16.38 21.40
N LYS A 85 4.96 15.58 21.59
CA LYS A 85 6.35 16.07 21.48
C LYS A 85 6.61 16.67 20.10
N ALA A 86 6.23 15.98 19.03
CA ALA A 86 6.36 16.48 17.66
C ALA A 86 5.61 17.81 17.46
N PHE A 87 4.41 17.95 18.05
CA PHE A 87 3.65 19.18 18.01
C PHE A 87 4.39 20.35 18.66
N PHE A 88 4.91 20.15 19.89
CA PHE A 88 5.67 21.19 20.58
C PHE A 88 6.97 21.54 19.86
N ASP A 89 7.65 20.57 19.27
CA ASP A 89 8.88 20.83 18.51
C ASP A 89 8.60 21.66 17.26
N LEU A 90 7.49 21.42 16.55
CA LEU A 90 7.04 22.24 15.42
C LEU A 90 6.67 23.66 15.85
N VAL A 91 5.95 23.84 16.96
CA VAL A 91 5.59 25.16 17.50
C VAL A 91 6.86 25.93 17.89
N ARG A 92 7.83 25.28 18.54
CA ARG A 92 9.14 25.89 18.87
C ARG A 92 9.92 26.29 17.62
N SER A 93 9.76 25.56 16.53
CA SER A 93 10.40 25.86 15.24
C SER A 93 9.72 27.00 14.48
N GLY A 94 8.65 27.58 15.03
CA GLY A 94 7.96 28.75 14.46
C GLY A 94 6.66 28.44 13.72
N ALA A 95 6.17 27.19 13.74
CA ALA A 95 4.90 26.86 13.13
C ALA A 95 3.75 27.60 13.81
N GLU A 96 2.98 28.38 13.06
CA GLU A 96 1.78 29.07 13.55
C GLU A 96 0.59 28.12 13.68
N ARG A 97 0.58 27.07 12.84
CA ARG A 97 -0.45 26.04 12.78
C ARG A 97 0.17 24.69 12.55
N VAL A 98 -0.45 23.66 13.11
CA VAL A 98 -0.01 22.27 12.94
C VAL A 98 -1.14 21.44 12.35
N LEU A 99 -0.88 20.89 11.17
CA LEU A 99 -1.75 19.94 10.50
C LEU A 99 -1.39 18.52 10.97
N ILE A 100 -2.35 17.80 11.51
CA ILE A 100 -2.20 16.39 11.90
C ILE A 100 -2.91 15.54 10.86
N VAL A 101 -2.20 14.56 10.29
CA VAL A 101 -2.72 13.69 9.22
C VAL A 101 -2.48 12.22 9.56
N SER A 102 -3.54 11.42 9.55
CA SER A 102 -3.43 9.96 9.67
C SER A 102 -2.97 9.35 8.34
N ALA A 103 -1.94 8.52 8.36
CA ALA A 103 -1.52 7.73 7.21
C ALA A 103 -2.43 6.51 6.96
N GLY A 104 -3.27 6.13 7.93
CA GLY A 104 -4.20 5.01 7.82
C GLY A 104 -5.43 5.29 6.96
N ILE A 105 -5.57 6.51 6.41
CA ILE A 105 -6.68 6.89 5.54
C ILE A 105 -6.11 7.56 4.28
N TYR A 106 -6.41 7.00 3.12
CA TYR A 106 -6.18 7.69 1.86
C TYR A 106 -7.39 8.60 1.58
N SER A 107 -7.15 9.89 1.36
CA SER A 107 -8.19 10.87 1.03
C SER A 107 -7.64 11.92 0.08
N GLU A 108 -8.49 12.43 -0.78
CA GLU A 108 -8.18 13.45 -1.79
C GLU A 108 -8.63 14.85 -1.33
N VAL A 109 -8.50 15.09 -0.03
CA VAL A 109 -8.80 16.40 0.57
C VAL A 109 -7.83 17.45 0.05
N ASP A 110 -8.36 18.55 -0.46
CA ASP A 110 -7.58 19.74 -0.80
C ASP A 110 -7.16 20.43 0.51
N ILE A 111 -5.89 20.34 0.82
CA ILE A 111 -5.33 20.89 2.07
C ILE A 111 -5.38 22.42 2.06
N ASP A 112 -5.19 23.06 0.89
CA ASP A 112 -5.25 24.52 0.80
C ASP A 112 -6.67 25.04 1.03
N ASP A 113 -7.67 24.33 0.52
CA ASP A 113 -9.08 24.66 0.76
C ASP A 113 -9.45 24.45 2.24
N PHE A 114 -9.01 23.36 2.83
CA PHE A 114 -9.22 23.10 4.25
C PHE A 114 -8.56 24.16 5.16
N VAL A 115 -7.33 24.60 4.83
CA VAL A 115 -6.66 25.69 5.56
C VAL A 115 -7.44 27.00 5.41
N ARG A 116 -7.92 27.33 4.22
CA ARG A 116 -8.78 28.51 4.00
C ARG A 116 -10.06 28.47 4.83
N PHE A 117 -10.72 27.31 4.86
CA PHE A 117 -11.90 27.09 5.70
C PHE A 117 -11.61 27.35 7.19
N HIS A 118 -10.52 26.80 7.70
CA HIS A 118 -10.10 26.99 9.09
C HIS A 118 -9.86 28.47 9.42
N LEU A 119 -9.16 29.17 8.54
CA LEU A 119 -8.88 30.61 8.71
C LEU A 119 -10.15 31.46 8.70
N ALA A 120 -11.09 31.16 7.81
CA ALA A 120 -12.37 31.88 7.72
C ALA A 120 -13.26 31.63 8.95
N GLY A 121 -13.20 30.42 9.52
CA GLY A 121 -14.01 30.05 10.68
C GLY A 121 -13.50 30.58 12.02
N GLY A 122 -12.23 31.02 12.10
CA GLY A 122 -11.61 31.53 13.32
C GLY A 122 -11.53 30.53 14.47
N SER A 123 -11.72 29.23 14.18
CA SER A 123 -11.68 28.16 15.14
C SER A 123 -10.25 27.82 15.53
N GLN A 124 -10.05 27.34 16.75
CA GLN A 124 -8.71 26.92 17.20
C GLN A 124 -8.36 25.51 16.73
N VAL A 125 -9.38 24.68 16.48
CA VAL A 125 -9.26 23.33 15.93
C VAL A 125 -10.31 23.14 14.85
N SER A 126 -9.91 22.59 13.71
CA SER A 126 -10.82 22.15 12.66
C SER A 126 -10.51 20.70 12.28
N ASN A 127 -11.55 19.94 12.00
CA ASN A 127 -11.46 18.52 11.63
C ASN A 127 -12.11 18.28 10.28
N VAL A 128 -11.57 17.36 9.52
CA VAL A 128 -12.19 16.89 8.27
C VAL A 128 -13.04 15.67 8.55
N LEU A 129 -14.29 15.71 8.12
CA LEU A 129 -15.27 14.63 8.25
C LEU A 129 -15.82 14.25 6.89
N ASP A 130 -16.21 13.00 6.74
CA ASP A 130 -17.10 12.53 5.68
C ASP A 130 -18.39 11.94 6.29
N ASP A 131 -19.24 11.33 5.46
CA ASP A 131 -20.51 10.73 5.90
C ASP A 131 -20.32 9.56 6.90
N GLU A 132 -19.13 8.96 6.94
CA GLU A 132 -18.78 7.84 7.83
C GLU A 132 -18.09 8.31 9.12
N GLY A 133 -17.64 9.58 9.18
CA GLY A 133 -16.98 10.17 10.35
C GLY A 133 -15.60 10.79 10.06
N PRO A 134 -14.73 10.93 11.08
CA PRO A 134 -13.46 11.65 10.95
C PRO A 134 -12.51 10.97 9.95
N LEU A 135 -11.87 11.80 9.10
CA LEU A 135 -10.85 11.35 8.13
C LEU A 135 -9.42 11.39 8.70
N GLY A 136 -9.27 11.64 10.01
CA GLY A 136 -7.94 11.71 10.63
C GLY A 136 -7.09 12.87 10.10
N ILE A 137 -7.74 13.98 9.69
CA ILE A 137 -7.09 15.22 9.29
C ILE A 137 -7.62 16.31 10.21
N SER A 138 -6.71 16.95 10.96
CA SER A 138 -7.05 18.01 11.90
C SER A 138 -6.04 19.15 11.80
N LEU A 139 -6.50 20.38 11.86
CA LEU A 139 -5.66 21.57 11.90
C LEU A 139 -5.82 22.26 13.27
N ILE A 140 -4.70 22.53 13.92
CA ILE A 140 -4.64 23.07 15.29
C ILE A 140 -3.80 24.33 15.28
N GLU A 141 -4.32 25.43 15.85
CA GLU A 141 -3.58 26.66 16.07
C GLU A 141 -2.47 26.47 17.12
N ALA A 142 -1.26 26.98 16.86
CA ALA A 142 -0.14 26.90 17.80
C ALA A 142 -0.43 27.56 19.16
N LYS A 143 -1.36 28.51 19.21
CA LYS A 143 -1.84 29.14 20.45
C LYS A 143 -2.41 28.14 21.47
N CYS A 144 -2.82 26.97 21.00
CA CYS A 144 -3.29 25.87 21.86
C CYS A 144 -2.15 25.24 22.66
N ALA A 145 -0.88 25.43 22.22
CA ALA A 145 0.28 24.96 22.94
C ALA A 145 0.54 25.86 24.15
N ASP A 146 0.25 25.35 25.33
CA ASP A 146 0.73 25.94 26.57
C ASP A 146 2.04 25.26 27.01
N ARG A 147 2.74 25.83 27.96
CA ARG A 147 4.06 25.35 28.41
C ARG A 147 4.01 23.98 29.10
N ASP A 148 2.82 23.46 29.41
CA ASP A 148 2.59 22.21 30.11
C ASP A 148 1.71 21.25 29.30
N LEU A 149 2.19 20.00 29.14
CA LEU A 149 1.51 18.91 28.43
C LEU A 149 0.11 18.58 28.98
N CYS A 150 -0.05 18.63 30.31
CA CYS A 150 -1.35 18.38 30.95
C CYS A 150 -2.37 19.44 30.59
N SER A 151 -1.96 20.70 30.56
CA SER A 151 -2.80 21.83 30.15
C SER A 151 -3.15 21.73 28.66
N PHE A 152 -2.23 21.29 27.81
CA PHE A 152 -2.47 21.08 26.38
C PHE A 152 -3.55 20.01 26.15
N ARG A 153 -3.46 18.84 26.79
CA ARG A 153 -4.44 17.76 26.68
C ARG A 153 -5.84 18.21 27.12
N ASN A 154 -5.92 18.93 28.24
CA ASN A 154 -7.19 19.46 28.75
C ASN A 154 -7.79 20.50 27.81
N ARG A 155 -6.98 21.37 27.21
CA ARG A 155 -7.42 22.34 26.22
C ARG A 155 -7.87 21.68 24.94
N LEU A 156 -7.11 20.71 24.43
CA LEU A 156 -7.48 19.97 23.23
C LEU A 156 -8.82 19.24 23.41
N ALA A 157 -9.08 18.66 24.58
CA ALA A 157 -10.35 18.05 24.93
C ALA A 157 -11.49 19.10 24.99
N ALA A 158 -11.21 20.30 25.56
CA ALA A 158 -12.17 21.38 25.61
C ALA A 158 -12.46 21.97 24.21
N PHE A 159 -11.45 22.06 23.34
CA PHE A 159 -11.63 22.54 21.97
C PHE A 159 -12.29 21.52 21.05
N SER A 160 -12.24 20.24 21.36
CA SER A 160 -12.96 19.20 20.61
C SER A 160 -14.48 19.43 20.63
N SER A 161 -15.01 20.05 21.69
CA SER A 161 -16.43 20.43 21.76
C SER A 161 -16.78 21.69 20.97
N CYS A 162 -15.81 22.53 20.60
CA CYS A 162 -15.95 23.75 19.82
C CYS A 162 -15.21 23.72 18.48
N SER A 163 -14.87 22.55 17.99
CA SER A 163 -14.16 22.38 16.72
C SER A 163 -15.07 22.66 15.53
N SER A 164 -14.53 23.30 14.49
CA SER A 164 -15.21 23.40 13.20
C SER A 164 -15.03 22.12 12.40
N SER A 165 -16.09 21.69 11.75
CA SER A 165 -16.10 20.49 10.90
C SER A 165 -16.13 20.90 9.43
N TYR A 166 -15.13 20.42 8.68
CA TYR A 166 -15.07 20.54 7.23
C TYR A 166 -15.64 19.28 6.61
N GLU A 167 -16.78 19.41 5.94
CA GLU A 167 -17.43 18.27 5.26
C GLU A 167 -16.73 17.97 3.93
N PHE A 168 -16.19 16.77 3.82
CA PHE A 168 -15.54 16.28 2.60
C PHE A 168 -16.43 15.28 1.87
N LYS A 169 -16.67 15.51 0.57
CA LYS A 169 -17.51 14.67 -0.28
C LYS A 169 -16.73 13.98 -1.41
N GLY A 170 -15.41 14.04 -1.36
CA GLY A 170 -14.55 13.41 -2.38
C GLY A 170 -14.19 11.96 -2.08
N TYR A 171 -13.23 11.44 -2.84
CA TYR A 171 -12.79 10.06 -2.66
C TYR A 171 -11.98 9.89 -1.37
N CYS A 172 -12.36 8.89 -0.57
CA CYS A 172 -11.59 8.42 0.57
C CYS A 172 -11.58 6.88 0.64
N ASN A 173 -10.55 6.34 1.26
CA ASN A 173 -10.41 4.92 1.55
C ASN A 173 -9.77 4.75 2.93
N ARG A 174 -10.53 4.16 3.83
CA ARG A 174 -10.08 3.87 5.19
C ARG A 174 -9.34 2.54 5.19
N LEU A 175 -8.03 2.55 5.02
CA LEU A 175 -7.16 1.38 4.92
C LEU A 175 -7.18 0.50 6.19
N THR A 176 -8.35 0.02 6.56
CA THR A 176 -8.57 -0.80 7.77
C THR A 176 -8.06 -2.22 7.61
N GLY A 177 -7.93 -2.69 6.36
CA GLY A 177 -7.48 -4.04 6.09
C GLY A 177 -7.09 -4.31 4.64
N PRO A 178 -6.76 -5.57 4.34
CA PRO A 178 -6.35 -6.00 3.01
C PRO A 178 -7.39 -5.74 1.91
N SER A 179 -8.68 -5.83 2.23
CA SER A 179 -9.77 -5.55 1.29
C SER A 179 -9.80 -4.09 0.85
N ASP A 180 -9.61 -3.17 1.80
CA ASP A 180 -9.60 -1.74 1.50
C ASP A 180 -8.39 -1.35 0.68
N TYR A 181 -7.21 -1.92 1.03
CA TYR A 181 -6.00 -1.77 0.21
C TYR A 181 -6.26 -2.22 -1.23
N ARG A 182 -6.86 -3.40 -1.40
CA ARG A 182 -7.14 -3.93 -2.74
C ARG A 182 -8.15 -3.08 -3.50
N THR A 183 -9.14 -2.52 -2.79
CA THR A 183 -10.11 -1.58 -3.36
C THR A 183 -9.40 -0.31 -3.84
N LEU A 184 -8.49 0.26 -3.04
CA LEU A 184 -7.71 1.44 -3.43
C LEU A 184 -6.86 1.17 -4.68
N VAL A 185 -6.14 0.04 -4.74
CA VAL A 185 -5.34 -0.35 -5.91
C VAL A 185 -6.22 -0.47 -7.16
N ARG A 186 -7.36 -1.12 -7.01
CA ARG A 186 -8.33 -1.28 -8.11
C ARG A 186 -8.85 0.06 -8.59
N ASP A 187 -9.33 0.91 -7.67
CA ASP A 187 -9.91 2.19 -8.02
C ASP A 187 -8.89 3.12 -8.71
N ALA A 188 -7.64 3.07 -8.28
CA ALA A 188 -6.55 3.78 -8.92
C ALA A 188 -6.28 3.27 -10.35
N LEU A 189 -6.23 1.95 -10.56
CA LEU A 189 -6.04 1.35 -11.88
C LEU A 189 -7.21 1.66 -12.83
N TRP A 190 -8.43 1.74 -12.32
CA TRP A 190 -9.61 2.13 -13.12
C TRP A 190 -9.80 3.63 -13.26
N GLY A 191 -8.96 4.46 -12.62
CA GLY A 191 -9.05 5.93 -12.67
C GLY A 191 -10.26 6.50 -11.92
N ARG A 192 -10.71 5.81 -10.87
CA ARG A 192 -11.81 6.26 -9.99
C ARG A 192 -11.35 7.21 -8.89
N CYS A 193 -10.04 7.35 -8.71
CA CYS A 193 -9.40 8.26 -7.78
C CYS A 193 -8.23 8.96 -8.46
N GLN A 194 -7.68 10.01 -7.84
CA GLN A 194 -6.57 10.80 -8.40
C GLN A 194 -5.20 10.10 -8.28
N LEU A 195 -5.14 8.97 -7.58
CA LEU A 195 -3.92 8.20 -7.42
C LEU A 195 -3.49 7.62 -8.77
N LYS A 196 -2.32 8.04 -9.24
CA LYS A 196 -1.74 7.57 -10.50
C LYS A 196 -0.67 6.50 -10.24
N PRO A 197 -0.61 5.44 -11.07
CA PRO A 197 0.51 4.51 -11.07
C PRO A 197 1.83 5.23 -11.34
N ASP A 198 2.91 4.77 -10.70
CA ASP A 198 4.26 5.23 -11.01
C ASP A 198 4.73 4.67 -12.36
N GLY A 199 5.60 5.42 -13.07
CA GLY A 199 6.11 4.99 -14.36
C GLY A 199 5.32 5.50 -15.58
N ARG A 200 5.40 4.77 -16.70
CA ARG A 200 4.80 5.15 -17.98
C ARG A 200 3.69 4.19 -18.38
N GLU A 201 2.66 4.72 -19.00
CA GLU A 201 1.65 3.90 -19.67
C GLU A 201 2.23 3.40 -21.01
N VAL A 202 2.45 2.08 -21.10
CA VAL A 202 3.05 1.42 -22.27
C VAL A 202 1.99 0.87 -23.24
N TYR A 203 0.82 0.52 -22.73
CA TYR A 203 -0.38 0.16 -23.48
C TYR A 203 -1.58 0.80 -22.78
N PRO A 204 -2.77 0.85 -23.42
CA PRO A 204 -3.96 1.38 -22.78
C PRO A 204 -4.20 0.74 -21.40
N ARG A 205 -4.08 1.58 -20.36
CA ARG A 205 -4.20 1.17 -18.95
C ARG A 205 -3.20 0.11 -18.46
N VAL A 206 -2.03 0.02 -19.11
CA VAL A 206 -0.91 -0.80 -18.63
C VAL A 206 0.26 0.10 -18.33
N TRP A 207 0.64 0.20 -17.06
CA TRP A 207 1.75 1.02 -16.61
C TRP A 207 2.95 0.17 -16.25
N CYS A 208 4.13 0.60 -16.71
CA CYS A 208 5.41 0.00 -16.34
C CYS A 208 6.33 1.07 -15.74
N ALA A 209 6.86 0.77 -14.57
CA ALA A 209 7.83 1.63 -13.91
C ALA A 209 9.26 1.32 -14.39
N ASP A 210 10.22 2.18 -14.02
CA ASP A 210 11.59 2.09 -14.49
C ASP A 210 12.28 0.78 -14.11
N GLY A 211 12.96 0.17 -15.11
CA GLY A 211 13.66 -1.09 -14.94
C GLY A 211 12.76 -2.32 -14.78
N ALA A 212 11.45 -2.19 -15.04
CA ALA A 212 10.56 -3.33 -15.18
C ALA A 212 11.01 -4.20 -16.37
N ARG A 213 11.00 -5.52 -16.21
CA ARG A 213 11.36 -6.48 -17.26
C ARG A 213 10.21 -7.43 -17.50
N VAL A 214 9.66 -7.37 -18.70
CA VAL A 214 8.55 -8.22 -19.14
C VAL A 214 9.03 -9.07 -20.30
N SER A 215 8.88 -10.40 -20.19
CA SER A 215 9.24 -11.30 -21.28
C SER A 215 8.37 -11.05 -22.51
N ALA A 216 8.94 -11.18 -23.70
CA ALA A 216 8.21 -11.01 -24.96
C ALA A 216 7.06 -12.00 -25.16
N SER A 217 7.09 -13.15 -24.48
CA SER A 217 6.01 -14.15 -24.50
C SER A 217 4.99 -13.99 -23.36
N ALA A 218 5.18 -13.01 -22.48
CA ALA A 218 4.19 -12.70 -21.46
C ALA A 218 3.05 -11.87 -22.06
N GLN A 219 1.85 -12.09 -21.55
CA GLN A 219 0.65 -11.36 -21.97
C GLN A 219 0.14 -10.50 -20.81
N ILE A 220 -0.05 -9.21 -21.06
CA ILE A 220 -0.56 -8.27 -20.06
C ILE A 220 -1.83 -7.60 -20.59
N PHE A 221 -2.90 -7.74 -19.85
CA PHE A 221 -4.19 -7.10 -20.15
C PHE A 221 -4.48 -6.00 -19.13
N GLY A 222 -4.72 -4.78 -19.60
CA GLY A 222 -5.06 -3.64 -18.76
C GLY A 222 -6.48 -3.67 -18.20
N PRO A 223 -6.73 -2.99 -17.09
CA PRO A 223 -5.77 -2.16 -16.35
C PRO A 223 -4.82 -3.00 -15.49
N ALA A 224 -3.51 -2.75 -15.61
CA ALA A 224 -2.47 -3.47 -14.87
C ALA A 224 -1.25 -2.59 -14.60
N TYR A 225 -0.50 -2.95 -13.57
CA TYR A 225 0.72 -2.24 -13.18
C TYR A 225 1.89 -3.20 -12.98
N VAL A 226 3.05 -2.82 -13.51
CA VAL A 226 4.33 -3.52 -13.30
C VAL A 226 5.34 -2.54 -12.73
N GLY A 227 5.70 -2.75 -11.47
CA GLY A 227 6.54 -1.88 -10.67
C GLY A 227 8.01 -1.89 -11.05
N SER A 228 8.77 -0.95 -10.48
CA SER A 228 10.18 -0.77 -10.78
C SER A 228 11.00 -2.03 -10.49
N ARG A 229 11.84 -2.42 -11.47
CA ARG A 229 12.69 -3.63 -11.41
C ARG A 229 11.90 -4.93 -11.15
N ALA A 230 10.59 -4.93 -11.32
CA ALA A 230 9.80 -6.16 -11.31
C ALA A 230 10.12 -7.01 -12.56
N ARG A 231 9.96 -8.33 -12.43
CA ARG A 231 10.25 -9.29 -13.51
C ARG A 231 9.03 -10.15 -13.79
N VAL A 232 8.59 -10.16 -15.03
CA VAL A 232 7.52 -11.02 -15.53
C VAL A 232 8.11 -11.97 -16.56
N ARG A 233 8.13 -13.27 -16.22
CA ARG A 233 8.79 -14.30 -17.01
C ARG A 233 7.95 -14.81 -18.19
N ALA A 234 8.52 -15.71 -18.96
CA ALA A 234 7.92 -16.25 -20.17
C ALA A 234 6.59 -16.95 -19.95
N GLY A 235 5.62 -16.76 -20.86
CA GLY A 235 4.32 -17.40 -20.80
C GLY A 235 3.43 -16.96 -19.64
N THR A 236 3.81 -15.92 -18.90
CA THR A 236 3.00 -15.38 -17.81
C THR A 236 1.79 -14.63 -18.37
N LEU A 237 0.64 -14.76 -17.71
CA LEU A 237 -0.59 -14.02 -18.01
C LEU A 237 -0.92 -13.06 -16.86
N ILE A 238 -0.89 -11.77 -17.14
CA ILE A 238 -1.31 -10.73 -16.21
C ILE A 238 -2.67 -10.21 -16.65
N ALA A 239 -3.70 -10.54 -15.89
CA ALA A 239 -5.09 -10.16 -16.18
C ALA A 239 -5.45 -8.81 -15.54
N PRO A 240 -6.57 -8.18 -15.97
CA PRO A 240 -7.00 -6.88 -15.49
C PRO A 240 -7.09 -6.78 -13.97
N GLY A 241 -6.81 -5.59 -13.47
CA GLY A 241 -6.84 -5.30 -12.03
C GLY A 241 -5.63 -5.80 -11.26
N THR A 242 -4.57 -6.21 -11.93
CA THR A 242 -3.37 -6.75 -11.28
C THR A 242 -2.31 -5.66 -11.07
N ALA A 243 -1.71 -5.67 -9.89
CA ALA A 243 -0.55 -4.85 -9.56
C ALA A 243 0.63 -5.74 -9.14
N ILE A 244 1.75 -5.61 -9.83
CA ILE A 244 3.01 -6.25 -9.49
C ILE A 244 3.93 -5.15 -9.00
N GLU A 245 4.21 -5.13 -7.70
CA GLU A 245 4.99 -4.06 -7.08
C GLU A 245 6.49 -4.22 -7.29
N GLN A 246 7.26 -3.22 -6.82
CA GLN A 246 8.69 -3.13 -7.07
C GLN A 246 9.46 -4.40 -6.72
N ARG A 247 10.40 -4.80 -7.60
CA ARG A 247 11.25 -5.98 -7.43
C ARG A 247 10.50 -7.28 -7.18
N ALA A 248 9.20 -7.34 -7.43
CA ALA A 248 8.49 -8.61 -7.44
C ALA A 248 8.85 -9.41 -8.70
N GLU A 249 8.79 -10.72 -8.60
CA GLU A 249 9.10 -11.63 -9.70
C GLU A 249 7.96 -12.64 -9.87
N VAL A 250 7.44 -12.73 -11.09
CA VAL A 250 6.41 -13.70 -11.47
C VAL A 250 7.04 -14.65 -12.46
N ASP A 251 7.12 -15.94 -12.10
CA ASP A 251 7.81 -16.95 -12.87
C ASP A 251 6.93 -17.53 -13.99
N CYS A 252 7.55 -18.35 -14.82
CA CYS A 252 7.04 -18.83 -16.10
C CYS A 252 5.66 -19.50 -16.00
N GLY A 253 4.77 -19.18 -16.94
CA GLY A 253 3.46 -19.82 -17.04
C GLY A 253 2.48 -19.47 -15.92
N THR A 254 2.81 -18.54 -15.04
CA THR A 254 1.95 -18.12 -13.92
C THR A 254 0.89 -17.15 -14.40
N VAL A 255 -0.34 -17.33 -13.90
CA VAL A 255 -1.49 -16.47 -14.16
C VAL A 255 -1.78 -15.63 -12.92
N VAL A 256 -1.83 -14.31 -13.08
CA VAL A 256 -2.17 -13.39 -11.99
C VAL A 256 -3.37 -12.54 -12.41
N GLU A 257 -4.46 -12.64 -11.64
CA GLU A 257 -5.72 -12.00 -11.95
C GLU A 257 -6.24 -11.23 -10.74
N ASN A 258 -6.66 -9.98 -10.96
CA ASN A 258 -7.28 -9.14 -9.92
C ASN A 258 -6.57 -9.25 -8.55
N SER A 259 -5.23 -9.21 -8.55
CA SER A 259 -4.37 -9.48 -7.40
C SER A 259 -3.28 -8.44 -7.24
N SER A 260 -2.75 -8.29 -6.04
CA SER A 260 -1.62 -7.42 -5.74
C SER A 260 -0.44 -8.26 -5.24
N ILE A 261 0.67 -8.19 -5.96
CA ILE A 261 1.93 -8.83 -5.59
C ILE A 261 2.82 -7.76 -4.98
N LEU A 262 2.99 -7.81 -3.66
CA LEU A 262 3.69 -6.79 -2.89
C LEU A 262 5.19 -6.79 -3.17
N PRO A 263 5.92 -5.73 -2.79
CA PRO A 263 7.33 -5.58 -3.12
C PRO A 263 8.19 -6.79 -2.74
N ARG A 264 9.15 -7.12 -3.59
CA ARG A 264 10.13 -8.20 -3.38
C ARG A 264 9.50 -9.59 -3.17
N THR A 265 8.31 -9.80 -3.67
CA THR A 265 7.62 -11.09 -3.61
C THR A 265 7.96 -11.90 -4.86
N TYR A 266 8.23 -13.19 -4.66
CA TYR A 266 8.41 -14.16 -5.72
C TYR A 266 7.18 -15.06 -5.83
N LEU A 267 6.66 -15.20 -7.06
CA LEU A 267 5.66 -16.20 -7.43
C LEU A 267 6.32 -17.26 -8.30
N GLY A 268 6.21 -18.51 -7.87
CA GLY A 268 6.74 -19.67 -8.59
C GLY A 268 6.04 -19.96 -9.92
N PRO A 269 6.57 -20.90 -10.71
CA PRO A 269 6.05 -21.20 -12.02
C PRO A 269 4.71 -21.93 -11.99
N GLY A 270 3.89 -21.70 -13.01
CA GLY A 270 2.63 -22.42 -13.25
C GLY A 270 1.54 -22.18 -12.19
N LEU A 271 1.63 -21.11 -11.40
CA LEU A 271 0.62 -20.77 -10.40
C LEU A 271 -0.56 -20.03 -11.02
N HIS A 272 -1.72 -20.16 -10.39
CA HIS A 272 -2.88 -19.30 -10.66
C HIS A 272 -3.25 -18.53 -9.39
N VAL A 273 -3.00 -17.23 -9.39
CA VAL A 273 -3.25 -16.32 -8.26
C VAL A 273 -4.38 -15.36 -8.64
N SER A 274 -5.52 -15.50 -7.98
CA SER A 274 -6.69 -14.65 -8.22
C SER A 274 -7.21 -14.02 -6.93
N GLN A 275 -7.76 -12.79 -7.01
CA GLN A 275 -8.40 -12.06 -5.91
C GLN A 275 -7.58 -12.07 -4.62
N SER A 276 -6.25 -11.95 -4.74
CA SER A 276 -5.32 -12.17 -3.65
C SER A 276 -4.34 -11.01 -3.46
N ILE A 277 -3.81 -10.90 -2.26
CA ILE A 277 -2.64 -10.10 -1.94
C ILE A 277 -1.53 -11.07 -1.53
N VAL A 278 -0.38 -10.99 -2.16
CA VAL A 278 0.77 -11.84 -1.85
C VAL A 278 1.93 -11.01 -1.36
N SER A 279 2.48 -11.35 -0.20
CA SER A 279 3.61 -10.68 0.45
C SER A 279 4.65 -11.69 0.93
N GLY A 280 5.71 -11.90 0.16
CA GLY A 280 6.68 -12.95 0.46
C GLY A 280 6.02 -14.32 0.46
N SER A 281 6.03 -15.02 1.60
CA SER A 281 5.39 -16.33 1.80
C SER A 281 3.92 -16.29 2.20
N ARG A 282 3.38 -15.09 2.48
CA ARG A 282 1.99 -14.90 2.93
C ARG A 282 1.07 -14.62 1.75
N LEU A 283 -0.06 -15.32 1.71
CA LEU A 283 -1.13 -15.13 0.73
C LEU A 283 -2.44 -14.83 1.46
N VAL A 284 -3.05 -13.68 1.15
CA VAL A 284 -4.38 -13.30 1.61
C VAL A 284 -5.34 -13.38 0.43
N HIS A 285 -6.23 -14.38 0.43
CA HIS A 285 -7.26 -14.54 -0.61
C HIS A 285 -8.56 -13.87 -0.17
N LEU A 286 -8.90 -12.74 -0.77
CA LEU A 286 -10.00 -11.89 -0.34
C LEU A 286 -11.38 -12.53 -0.56
N GLY A 287 -11.59 -13.22 -1.68
CA GLY A 287 -12.87 -13.84 -2.00
C GLY A 287 -13.25 -15.00 -1.05
N ARG A 288 -12.27 -15.63 -0.42
CA ARG A 288 -12.47 -16.75 0.54
C ARG A 288 -12.19 -16.37 1.98
N ASN A 289 -11.79 -15.12 2.22
CA ASN A 289 -11.34 -14.63 3.53
C ASN A 289 -10.28 -15.56 4.17
N LEU A 290 -9.32 -16.00 3.35
CA LEU A 290 -8.27 -16.94 3.73
C LEU A 290 -6.94 -16.19 3.85
N ASP A 291 -6.26 -16.38 4.97
CA ASP A 291 -4.93 -15.83 5.24
C ASP A 291 -4.00 -16.97 5.60
N VAL A 292 -3.03 -17.25 4.74
CA VAL A 292 -2.13 -18.39 4.89
C VAL A 292 -0.68 -17.98 4.68
N GLU A 293 0.20 -18.60 5.46
CA GLU A 293 1.64 -18.53 5.25
C GLU A 293 2.13 -19.87 4.69
N LEU A 294 2.74 -19.81 3.51
CA LEU A 294 3.23 -20.99 2.79
C LEU A 294 4.71 -21.18 3.09
N ALA A 295 5.04 -22.30 3.73
CA ALA A 295 6.44 -22.67 4.00
C ALA A 295 7.21 -23.13 2.74
N ALA A 296 6.51 -23.34 1.61
CA ALA A 296 7.10 -23.84 0.36
C ALA A 296 7.82 -22.69 -0.40
N THR A 297 9.10 -22.55 -0.20
CA THR A 297 9.94 -21.49 -0.80
C THR A 297 10.01 -21.51 -2.33
N GLY A 298 9.63 -22.62 -2.97
CA GLY A 298 9.56 -22.72 -4.43
C GLY A 298 8.27 -22.18 -5.05
N LEU A 299 7.22 -22.02 -4.27
CA LEU A 299 5.93 -21.49 -4.75
C LEU A 299 5.78 -19.99 -4.45
N LEU A 300 6.00 -19.62 -3.20
CA LEU A 300 5.96 -18.23 -2.75
C LEU A 300 7.22 -17.93 -1.94
N GLY A 301 7.73 -16.70 -2.04
CA GLY A 301 8.89 -16.30 -1.27
C GLY A 301 9.26 -14.84 -1.45
N ARG A 302 10.44 -14.48 -0.95
CA ARG A 302 11.04 -13.15 -1.15
C ARG A 302 12.11 -13.22 -2.23
N THR A 303 12.12 -12.22 -3.12
CA THR A 303 13.21 -12.06 -4.08
C THR A 303 14.48 -11.64 -3.36
N GLY A 304 15.58 -12.36 -3.62
CA GLY A 304 16.89 -12.06 -3.06
C GLY A 304 18.01 -12.42 -4.06
N PRO A 305 19.27 -12.03 -3.82
CA PRO A 305 20.38 -12.50 -4.62
C PRO A 305 20.45 -14.04 -4.52
N GLY A 306 20.20 -14.74 -5.64
CA GLY A 306 20.25 -16.20 -5.72
C GLY A 306 18.90 -16.93 -5.72
N THR A 307 17.76 -16.23 -5.71
CA THR A 307 16.42 -16.87 -5.73
C THR A 307 16.23 -17.78 -6.96
N SER A 308 16.72 -17.37 -8.13
CA SER A 308 16.65 -18.14 -9.38
C SER A 308 17.44 -19.45 -9.36
N LEU A 309 18.53 -19.54 -8.58
CA LEU A 309 19.33 -20.75 -8.46
C LEU A 309 18.70 -21.79 -7.51
N ARG A 310 18.05 -21.33 -6.45
CA ARG A 310 17.37 -22.23 -5.49
C ARG A 310 16.13 -22.92 -6.06
N VAL A 311 15.46 -22.28 -7.03
CA VAL A 311 14.30 -22.89 -7.72
C VAL A 311 14.74 -24.05 -8.61
N LEU A 312 15.87 -23.91 -9.28
CA LEU A 312 16.44 -25.02 -10.09
C LEU A 312 16.86 -26.21 -9.22
N GLU A 313 17.40 -25.96 -8.02
CA GLU A 313 17.74 -27.02 -7.07
C GLU A 313 16.50 -27.73 -6.51
N GLY A 314 15.43 -26.97 -6.19
CA GLY A 314 14.15 -27.52 -5.74
C GLY A 314 13.42 -28.34 -6.80
N LEU A 315 13.46 -27.90 -8.07
CA LEU A 315 12.87 -28.63 -9.19
C LEU A 315 13.67 -29.89 -9.53
N SER A 316 14.99 -29.89 -9.40
CA SER A 316 15.83 -31.08 -9.65
C SER A 316 15.56 -32.18 -8.61
N SER A 317 15.25 -31.81 -7.36
CA SER A 317 14.88 -32.76 -6.31
C SER A 317 13.49 -33.38 -6.48
N LEU A 318 12.55 -32.62 -7.09
CA LEU A 318 11.21 -33.10 -7.42
C LEU A 318 11.18 -33.93 -8.71
N LEU A 319 12.01 -33.60 -9.71
CA LEU A 319 12.10 -34.30 -10.99
C LEU A 319 12.95 -35.57 -10.92
N GLY A 320 13.79 -35.69 -9.91
CA GLY A 320 14.56 -36.91 -9.66
C GLY A 320 13.73 -38.17 -9.33
N SER A 321 12.43 -38.03 -9.11
CA SER A 321 11.51 -39.13 -8.81
C SER A 321 10.73 -39.69 -9.99
N PHE A 322 10.83 -39.08 -11.18
CA PHE A 322 10.16 -39.57 -12.40
C PHE A 322 11.18 -39.84 -13.50
N GLY A 323 11.56 -41.09 -13.57
CA GLY A 323 12.43 -41.60 -14.62
C GLY A 323 11.74 -41.68 -15.97
N ASN A 324 12.51 -41.38 -17.01
CA ASN A 324 12.41 -41.77 -18.42
C ASN A 324 11.05 -41.76 -19.12
N GLY A 325 10.91 -40.84 -20.07
CA GLY A 325 9.87 -40.88 -21.10
C GLY A 325 10.06 -39.82 -22.17
N SER A 326 10.77 -40.19 -23.22
CA SER A 326 10.72 -39.78 -24.64
C SER A 326 10.34 -38.32 -25.03
N SER A 327 11.30 -37.68 -25.68
CA SER A 327 11.21 -36.49 -26.50
C SER A 327 10.18 -36.60 -27.63
N VAL A 328 9.24 -35.65 -27.72
CA VAL A 328 8.51 -35.35 -28.96
C VAL A 328 8.63 -33.86 -29.22
N GLY A 329 9.36 -33.52 -30.29
CA GLY A 329 9.45 -32.17 -30.79
C GLY A 329 8.16 -31.79 -31.52
N ALA A 330 7.60 -30.62 -31.17
CA ALA A 330 6.60 -29.96 -31.97
C ALA A 330 7.01 -28.48 -32.16
N SER A 331 7.47 -28.20 -33.37
CA SER A 331 7.70 -26.86 -33.90
C SER A 331 6.35 -26.27 -34.32
N THR A 332 5.86 -25.28 -33.63
CA THR A 332 4.77 -24.43 -34.15
C THR A 332 5.26 -22.97 -34.18
N SER A 333 5.47 -22.48 -35.40
CA SER A 333 5.70 -21.08 -35.70
C SER A 333 4.38 -20.31 -35.54
N SER A 334 4.22 -19.55 -34.47
CA SER A 334 3.13 -18.57 -34.33
C SER A 334 3.68 -17.16 -34.55
N ARG A 335 3.12 -16.47 -35.54
CA ARG A 335 3.39 -15.05 -35.80
C ARG A 335 2.97 -14.21 -34.59
N SER A 336 3.91 -13.44 -34.04
CA SER A 336 3.67 -12.49 -32.94
C SER A 336 2.73 -11.36 -33.40
N PRO A 337 1.79 -10.91 -32.59
CA PRO A 337 0.98 -9.73 -32.89
C PRO A 337 1.84 -8.45 -32.90
N ALA A 338 1.51 -7.51 -33.75
CA ALA A 338 2.27 -6.26 -34.01
C ALA A 338 2.57 -5.39 -32.76
N SER A 339 1.86 -5.61 -31.67
CA SER A 339 2.06 -4.96 -30.37
C SER A 339 3.35 -5.39 -29.66
N VAL A 340 3.87 -6.60 -29.95
CA VAL A 340 5.09 -7.15 -29.32
C VAL A 340 6.34 -6.54 -29.97
N ASP A 341 6.29 -6.22 -31.25
CA ASP A 341 7.44 -5.67 -31.97
C ASP A 341 7.76 -4.23 -31.58
N TRP A 342 6.74 -3.42 -31.27
CA TRP A 342 6.94 -2.06 -30.80
C TRP A 342 7.62 -2.02 -29.42
N ALA A 343 7.19 -2.87 -28.51
CA ALA A 343 7.74 -2.91 -27.14
C ALA A 343 9.19 -3.43 -27.12
N ARG A 344 9.56 -4.37 -28.01
CA ARG A 344 10.95 -4.78 -28.23
C ARG A 344 11.82 -3.61 -28.72
N SER A 345 11.35 -2.81 -29.66
CA SER A 345 12.07 -1.66 -30.22
C SER A 345 12.37 -0.59 -29.16
N ASN A 346 11.67 -0.57 -28.05
CA ASN A 346 11.81 0.39 -26.96
C ASN A 346 12.48 -0.19 -25.69
N GLY A 347 13.03 -1.41 -25.75
CA GLY A 347 13.79 -2.00 -24.65
C GLY A 347 12.98 -2.43 -23.42
N PHE A 348 11.67 -2.65 -23.58
CA PHE A 348 10.79 -3.11 -22.49
C PHE A 348 10.68 -4.63 -22.39
N PHE A 349 11.12 -5.36 -23.43
CA PHE A 349 11.13 -6.82 -23.49
C PHE A 349 12.53 -7.35 -23.76
N ASP A 350 12.91 -8.43 -23.12
CA ASP A 350 14.12 -9.23 -23.42
C ASP A 350 13.84 -10.26 -24.52
#